data_5962dca259569647917061a982feb96a
#
_entry.id   5962dca259569647917061a982feb96a
#
_cell.length_a   1.000
_cell.length_b   1.000
_cell.length_c   1.000
_cell.angle_alpha   90.00
_cell.angle_beta   90.00
_cell.angle_gamma   90.00
#
_symmetry.space_group_name_H-M   'P 1'
#
loop_
_entity.id
_entity.type
_entity.pdbx_description
1 polymer ?
#
loop_
_entity_poly.entity_id
_entity_poly.type
_entity_poly.pdbx_seq_one_letter_code
_entity_poly.pdbx_strand_id
1 'polypeptide(L)'
;SLVISYVGYKTKTVDIKGRTQINVQLEPEAQMLDEVVSIGYAKVKKRDLTAATASVSGKDLANIPATSAAQALTGKAAGVNIITQSGAPGADINITVRGGTSITQSTKPLYIVDGFQMEDGLRNVDINDIETIDVMKDASATAIYGAAGANGVILITTKSGKAGKTEVSYNGYVSFQRLGKKLDLLGVQDYVKYQYEFQTLRGNEDAFASLFGGSVSDADFYTGAYDRIASEYGNRAGIDWQDEVFGSTGVAQTHNINISGGSEKTKYMLSYNYTGEDGIMAKHGYYKNSVRAKINHELWKGVRFDFSSALQMTKLEGGGSLGGTLKQTILQPVTGGIRFTNEQMLGEDLTDAFDAIPGSNNYDSNNPILTNNAITNEKFTRLATVNAGIEFDIIKNLTWRTAGSYQWKQTRTDYWDNGSTKTAAANKSPYGYGKRNNAEAYQWQITNTLNYSFDLNKDHHFSALLGQETTYWETMKLENEYREFSDGNFGLNDVSMGIPAVWKSGKSRRGRVSWFTRVSYNYLDRYLVNATLRGDGSSKFAKGNQWGYFPSASAAWRISEEPFMEGLKDIFDNWQLRVGYGTAGNDN
;
A
#
# COMPACT_ATOMS: atom_id res chain seq x y z
N SER A 1 -20.26 38.25 -13.32
CA SER A 1 -21.09 37.05 -13.24
C SER A 1 -20.84 36.33 -11.91
N LEU A 2 -21.86 35.66 -11.37
CA LEU A 2 -21.83 34.85 -10.18
C LEU A 2 -21.87 33.37 -10.61
N VAL A 3 -20.91 32.59 -10.15
CA VAL A 3 -20.88 31.13 -10.39
C VAL A 3 -21.40 30.43 -9.14
N ILE A 4 -22.48 29.68 -9.29
CA ILE A 4 -23.13 28.96 -8.19
C ILE A 4 -22.98 27.47 -8.47
N SER A 5 -22.34 26.73 -7.52
CA SER A 5 -22.23 25.31 -7.56
C SER A 5 -22.73 24.69 -6.24
N TYR A 6 -23.42 23.57 -6.34
CA TYR A 6 -23.87 22.79 -5.21
C TYR A 6 -23.69 21.30 -5.53
N VAL A 7 -23.35 20.50 -4.55
CA VAL A 7 -23.12 19.07 -4.74
C VAL A 7 -24.40 18.40 -5.25
N GLY A 8 -24.32 17.70 -6.39
CA GLY A 8 -25.46 17.05 -7.05
C GLY A 8 -26.26 17.95 -7.99
N TYR A 9 -25.80 19.17 -8.24
CA TYR A 9 -26.47 20.12 -9.16
C TYR A 9 -25.49 20.68 -10.19
N LYS A 10 -25.99 21.00 -11.40
CA LYS A 10 -25.19 21.63 -12.46
C LYS A 10 -24.74 23.02 -12.04
N THR A 11 -23.43 23.27 -12.20
CA THR A 11 -22.88 24.61 -11.98
C THR A 11 -23.54 25.61 -12.91
N LYS A 12 -24.10 26.69 -12.36
CA LYS A 12 -24.80 27.75 -13.13
C LYS A 12 -24.09 29.08 -12.98
N THR A 13 -23.78 29.70 -14.09
CA THR A 13 -23.22 31.05 -14.13
C THR A 13 -24.35 32.05 -14.45
N VAL A 14 -24.52 33.05 -13.59
CA VAL A 14 -25.56 34.06 -13.72
C VAL A 14 -24.95 35.47 -13.75
N ASP A 15 -25.37 36.29 -14.72
CA ASP A 15 -24.92 37.67 -14.80
C ASP A 15 -25.61 38.54 -13.77
N ILE A 16 -24.86 39.24 -12.96
CA ILE A 16 -25.35 40.09 -11.87
C ILE A 16 -26.06 41.32 -12.40
N LYS A 17 -25.56 41.95 -13.46
CA LYS A 17 -26.14 43.14 -14.14
C LYS A 17 -26.77 44.18 -13.19
N GLY A 18 -26.09 44.46 -12.06
CA GLY A 18 -26.56 45.43 -11.07
C GLY A 18 -27.73 44.98 -10.17
N ARG A 19 -28.18 43.73 -10.25
CA ARG A 19 -29.24 43.19 -9.39
C ARG A 19 -28.70 42.91 -7.98
N THR A 20 -29.46 43.36 -6.97
CA THR A 20 -29.14 43.14 -5.55
C THR A 20 -29.69 41.84 -5.00
N GLN A 21 -30.64 41.21 -5.69
CA GLN A 21 -31.22 39.92 -5.34
C GLN A 21 -31.32 39.05 -6.59
N ILE A 22 -30.76 37.86 -6.54
CA ILE A 22 -30.75 36.92 -7.66
C ILE A 22 -31.24 35.58 -7.13
N ASN A 23 -32.41 35.16 -7.57
CA ASN A 23 -32.92 33.82 -7.31
C ASN A 23 -32.42 32.89 -8.40
N VAL A 24 -31.73 31.81 -8.00
CA VAL A 24 -31.18 30.84 -8.92
C VAL A 24 -31.72 29.44 -8.59
N GLN A 25 -32.40 28.87 -9.55
CA GLN A 25 -32.81 27.48 -9.50
C GLN A 25 -31.70 26.63 -10.15
N LEU A 26 -31.12 25.72 -9.38
CA LEU A 26 -30.14 24.76 -9.88
C LEU A 26 -30.88 23.53 -10.41
N GLU A 27 -30.38 22.97 -11.52
CA GLU A 27 -30.88 21.72 -12.07
C GLU A 27 -30.10 20.58 -11.45
N PRO A 28 -30.75 19.48 -11.01
CA PRO A 28 -30.02 18.29 -10.55
C PRO A 28 -29.06 17.80 -11.64
N GLU A 29 -27.85 17.49 -11.24
CA GLU A 29 -26.86 16.89 -12.14
C GLU A 29 -27.04 15.37 -12.14
N ALA A 30 -27.72 14.84 -13.16
CA ALA A 30 -27.93 13.39 -13.34
C ALA A 30 -26.63 12.64 -13.72
N GLN A 31 -25.47 13.10 -13.22
CA GLN A 31 -24.15 12.55 -13.62
C GLN A 31 -23.83 11.16 -13.09
N MET A 32 -24.57 10.61 -12.13
CA MET A 32 -24.28 9.27 -11.59
C MET A 32 -24.62 8.11 -12.53
N LEU A 33 -25.40 8.32 -13.58
CA LEU A 33 -25.89 7.24 -14.45
C LEU A 33 -25.03 6.96 -15.69
N ASP A 34 -24.23 7.92 -16.12
CA ASP A 34 -23.36 7.78 -17.30
C ASP A 34 -21.87 7.58 -16.97
N GLU A 35 -21.52 7.38 -15.68
CA GLU A 35 -20.14 7.05 -15.28
C GLU A 35 -19.71 5.73 -15.93
N VAL A 36 -18.62 5.80 -16.71
CA VAL A 36 -18.04 4.64 -17.38
C VAL A 36 -16.96 4.03 -16.51
N VAL A 37 -17.14 2.76 -16.19
CA VAL A 37 -16.20 1.97 -15.39
C VAL A 37 -15.44 1.01 -16.30
N SER A 38 -14.15 0.87 -16.10
CA SER A 38 -13.37 -0.17 -16.77
C SER A 38 -13.62 -1.52 -16.10
N ILE A 39 -14.11 -2.50 -16.86
CA ILE A 39 -14.26 -3.88 -16.40
C ILE A 39 -13.33 -4.76 -17.24
N GLY A 40 -12.17 -5.03 -16.73
CA GLY A 40 -11.20 -5.80 -17.47
C GLY A 40 -10.75 -5.08 -18.72
N TYR A 41 -11.08 -5.64 -19.86
CA TYR A 41 -10.67 -5.15 -21.17
C TYR A 41 -11.76 -4.36 -21.90
N ALA A 42 -12.87 -4.04 -21.21
CA ALA A 42 -13.99 -3.30 -21.76
C ALA A 42 -14.36 -2.10 -20.87
N LYS A 43 -14.84 -1.02 -21.48
CA LYS A 43 -15.46 0.12 -20.78
C LYS A 43 -16.96 -0.05 -20.81
N VAL A 44 -17.61 -0.07 -19.65
CA VAL A 44 -19.06 -0.30 -19.51
C VAL A 44 -19.63 0.83 -18.65
N LYS A 45 -20.85 1.27 -18.96
CA LYS A 45 -21.53 2.22 -18.08
C LYS A 45 -21.76 1.58 -16.71
N LYS A 46 -21.53 2.33 -15.63
CA LYS A 46 -21.67 1.85 -14.25
C LYS A 46 -23.06 1.24 -14.00
N ARG A 47 -24.10 1.82 -14.60
CA ARG A 47 -25.47 1.32 -14.54
C ARG A 47 -25.64 -0.07 -15.17
N ASP A 48 -24.82 -0.46 -16.14
CA ASP A 48 -24.90 -1.73 -16.88
C ASP A 48 -24.08 -2.86 -16.22
N LEU A 49 -23.50 -2.58 -15.06
CA LEU A 49 -22.77 -3.59 -14.29
C LEU A 49 -23.70 -4.65 -13.73
N THR A 50 -23.50 -5.90 -14.12
CA THR A 50 -24.20 -7.07 -13.57
C THR A 50 -23.52 -7.66 -12.35
N ALA A 51 -22.36 -7.13 -11.96
CA ALA A 51 -21.54 -7.59 -10.85
C ALA A 51 -21.42 -6.54 -9.75
N ALA A 52 -21.19 -6.95 -8.49
CA ALA A 52 -20.98 -6.04 -7.38
C ALA A 52 -19.58 -5.43 -7.44
N THR A 53 -19.51 -4.13 -7.70
CA THR A 53 -18.29 -3.33 -7.65
C THR A 53 -18.44 -2.21 -6.63
N ALA A 54 -17.34 -1.81 -6.01
CA ALA A 54 -17.27 -0.56 -5.25
C ALA A 54 -16.32 0.37 -6.00
N SER A 55 -16.80 1.56 -6.32
CA SER A 55 -16.03 2.60 -7.03
C SER A 55 -15.76 3.76 -6.09
N VAL A 56 -14.52 4.24 -6.07
CA VAL A 56 -14.09 5.40 -5.28
C VAL A 56 -13.39 6.38 -6.22
N SER A 57 -13.81 7.66 -6.19
CA SER A 57 -13.21 8.67 -7.06
C SER A 57 -11.84 9.12 -6.55
N GLY A 58 -10.93 9.46 -7.45
CA GLY A 58 -9.62 10.01 -7.09
C GLY A 58 -9.74 11.35 -6.36
N LYS A 59 -10.80 12.13 -6.60
CA LYS A 59 -11.07 13.38 -5.89
C LYS A 59 -11.34 13.15 -4.41
N ASP A 60 -12.13 12.12 -4.07
CA ASP A 60 -12.45 11.78 -2.67
C ASP A 60 -11.23 11.26 -1.92
N LEU A 61 -10.30 10.61 -2.65
CA LEU A 61 -9.04 10.12 -2.09
C LEU A 61 -8.02 11.25 -1.88
N ALA A 62 -7.88 12.16 -2.86
CA ALA A 62 -6.90 13.24 -2.81
C ALA A 62 -7.14 14.26 -1.68
N ASN A 63 -8.38 14.32 -1.14
CA ASN A 63 -8.73 15.17 0.00
C ASN A 63 -8.32 14.57 1.37
N ILE A 64 -7.82 13.34 1.38
CA ILE A 64 -7.38 12.66 2.61
C ILE A 64 -5.87 12.82 2.72
N PRO A 65 -5.33 13.37 3.83
CA PRO A 65 -3.90 13.49 4.05
C PRO A 65 -3.30 12.09 4.34
N ALA A 66 -3.06 11.32 3.28
CA ALA A 66 -2.50 9.98 3.35
C ALA A 66 -1.27 9.87 2.46
N THR A 67 -0.25 9.15 2.90
CA THR A 67 0.99 8.94 2.16
C THR A 67 0.88 7.85 1.09
N SER A 68 -0.23 7.09 1.10
CA SER A 68 -0.51 6.09 0.06
C SER A 68 -2.00 6.00 -0.28
N ALA A 69 -2.29 5.62 -1.54
CA ALA A 69 -3.66 5.39 -2.00
C ALA A 69 -4.36 4.26 -1.20
N ALA A 70 -3.61 3.31 -0.66
CA ALA A 70 -4.14 2.25 0.19
C ALA A 70 -4.69 2.80 1.51
N GLN A 71 -3.95 3.70 2.17
CA GLN A 71 -4.43 4.34 3.41
C GLN A 71 -5.68 5.19 3.14
N ALA A 72 -5.69 5.97 2.06
CA ALA A 72 -6.84 6.80 1.71
C ALA A 72 -8.10 5.98 1.37
N LEU A 73 -7.93 4.76 0.88
CA LEU A 73 -9.04 3.85 0.56
C LEU A 73 -9.67 3.20 1.82
N THR A 74 -9.03 3.31 3.00
CA THR A 74 -9.52 2.71 4.24
C THR A 74 -10.93 3.20 4.58
N GLY A 75 -11.88 2.27 4.75
CA GLY A 75 -13.28 2.58 5.06
C GLY A 75 -14.10 3.13 3.89
N LYS A 76 -13.52 3.36 2.70
CA LYS A 76 -14.23 3.93 1.54
C LYS A 76 -14.82 2.87 0.60
N ALA A 77 -14.29 1.66 0.60
CA ALA A 77 -14.75 0.58 -0.26
C ALA A 77 -15.35 -0.56 0.58
N ALA A 78 -16.67 -0.77 0.49
CA ALA A 78 -17.34 -1.85 1.23
C ALA A 78 -16.78 -3.22 0.85
N GLY A 79 -16.46 -4.07 1.86
CA GLY A 79 -15.88 -5.42 1.67
C GLY A 79 -14.39 -5.43 1.34
N VAL A 80 -13.71 -4.31 1.49
CA VAL A 80 -12.24 -4.20 1.47
C VAL A 80 -11.76 -3.96 2.88
N ASN A 81 -10.91 -4.85 3.39
CA ASN A 81 -10.26 -4.70 4.67
C ASN A 81 -8.82 -4.27 4.45
N ILE A 82 -8.44 -3.15 5.05
CA ILE A 82 -7.11 -2.54 4.92
C ILE A 82 -6.53 -2.41 6.32
N ILE A 83 -5.43 -3.11 6.56
CA ILE A 83 -4.75 -3.12 7.85
C ILE A 83 -3.32 -2.62 7.65
N THR A 84 -3.00 -1.50 8.27
CA THR A 84 -1.63 -1.01 8.39
C THR A 84 -0.94 -1.76 9.53
N GLN A 85 0.19 -2.39 9.28
CA GLN A 85 0.87 -3.23 10.26
C GLN A 85 1.47 -2.43 11.42
N SER A 86 1.89 -1.21 11.16
CA SER A 86 2.43 -0.29 12.18
C SER A 86 2.24 1.16 11.75
N GLY A 87 2.51 2.11 12.66
CA GLY A 87 2.56 3.54 12.34
C GLY A 87 3.91 4.01 11.77
N ALA A 88 4.82 3.10 11.42
CA ALA A 88 6.11 3.48 10.82
C ALA A 88 5.94 4.09 9.42
N PRO A 89 6.75 5.09 9.04
CA PRO A 89 6.79 5.60 7.68
C PRO A 89 6.94 4.47 6.66
N GLY A 90 6.12 4.49 5.60
CA GLY A 90 6.15 3.48 4.55
C GLY A 90 5.85 2.05 4.99
N ALA A 91 5.21 1.85 6.15
CA ALA A 91 4.83 0.52 6.66
C ALA A 91 4.02 -0.28 5.64
N ASP A 92 4.15 -1.59 5.71
CA ASP A 92 3.39 -2.48 4.85
C ASP A 92 1.90 -2.44 5.19
N ILE A 93 1.08 -2.43 4.14
CA ILE A 93 -0.37 -2.38 4.22
C ILE A 93 -0.92 -3.69 3.66
N ASN A 94 -1.65 -4.43 4.49
CA ASN A 94 -2.34 -5.63 4.07
C ASN A 94 -3.74 -5.28 3.59
N ILE A 95 -4.04 -5.67 2.35
CA ILE A 95 -5.34 -5.45 1.73
C ILE A 95 -5.95 -6.80 1.41
N THR A 96 -7.17 -7.03 1.89
CA THR A 96 -7.95 -8.23 1.58
C THR A 96 -9.35 -7.84 1.10
N VAL A 97 -9.86 -8.55 0.10
CA VAL A 97 -11.20 -8.35 -0.44
C VAL A 97 -12.04 -9.57 -0.07
N ARG A 98 -13.12 -9.35 0.70
CA ARG A 98 -14.05 -10.42 1.18
C ARG A 98 -13.40 -11.56 1.99
N GLY A 99 -12.22 -11.34 2.56
CA GLY A 99 -11.45 -12.34 3.32
C GLY A 99 -10.45 -13.12 2.45
N GLY A 100 -9.63 -13.95 3.11
CA GLY A 100 -8.62 -14.76 2.43
C GLY A 100 -9.20 -16.02 1.81
N THR A 101 -8.78 -16.36 0.60
CA THR A 101 -9.19 -17.59 -0.10
C THR A 101 -8.25 -18.76 0.17
N SER A 102 -7.12 -18.55 0.83
CA SER A 102 -6.11 -19.56 1.12
C SER A 102 -5.46 -19.36 2.49
N ILE A 103 -5.18 -20.46 3.16
CA ILE A 103 -4.44 -20.46 4.45
C ILE A 103 -2.91 -20.43 4.19
N THR A 104 -2.45 -20.95 3.06
CA THR A 104 -1.02 -21.16 2.77
C THR A 104 -0.50 -20.29 1.64
N GLN A 105 -1.37 -19.73 0.81
CA GLN A 105 -1.00 -18.90 -0.34
C GLN A 105 -1.33 -17.43 -0.10
N SER A 106 -0.80 -16.55 -0.96
CA SER A 106 -1.06 -15.11 -0.89
C SER A 106 -2.56 -14.81 -0.98
N THR A 107 -3.06 -13.97 -0.08
CA THR A 107 -4.45 -13.46 -0.07
C THR A 107 -4.57 -12.05 -0.65
N LYS A 108 -3.48 -11.51 -1.21
CA LYS A 108 -3.46 -10.17 -1.81
C LYS A 108 -4.35 -10.13 -3.05
N PRO A 109 -5.13 -9.06 -3.25
CA PRO A 109 -5.90 -8.87 -4.47
C PRO A 109 -4.98 -8.63 -5.68
N LEU A 110 -5.50 -8.88 -6.86
CA LEU A 110 -4.85 -8.50 -8.11
C LEU A 110 -5.02 -7.00 -8.35
N TYR A 111 -3.93 -6.30 -8.64
CA TYR A 111 -3.98 -4.90 -9.05
C TYR A 111 -3.84 -4.78 -10.57
N ILE A 112 -4.76 -4.01 -11.17
CA ILE A 112 -4.72 -3.67 -12.60
C ILE A 112 -4.63 -2.15 -12.70
N VAL A 113 -3.58 -1.64 -13.29
CA VAL A 113 -3.36 -0.20 -13.51
C VAL A 113 -3.43 0.07 -15.01
N ASP A 114 -4.40 0.88 -15.42
CA ASP A 114 -4.65 1.22 -16.84
C ASP A 114 -4.73 -0.02 -17.77
N GLY A 115 -5.25 -1.15 -17.26
CA GLY A 115 -5.43 -2.41 -17.99
C GLY A 115 -4.29 -3.42 -17.86
N PHE A 116 -3.21 -3.12 -17.15
CA PHE A 116 -2.05 -4.00 -16.99
C PHE A 116 -1.86 -4.44 -15.53
N GLN A 117 -1.43 -5.68 -15.34
CA GLN A 117 -1.13 -6.21 -14.01
C GLN A 117 0.09 -5.50 -13.41
N MET A 118 -0.03 -5.08 -12.16
CA MET A 118 1.05 -4.42 -11.41
C MET A 118 1.12 -4.98 -9.99
N GLU A 119 2.29 -5.33 -9.51
CA GLU A 119 2.47 -5.66 -8.09
C GLU A 119 2.31 -4.39 -7.25
N ASP A 120 1.63 -4.50 -6.10
CA ASP A 120 1.42 -3.43 -5.13
C ASP A 120 0.92 -2.11 -5.77
N GLY A 121 -0.06 -2.20 -6.68
CA GLY A 121 -0.54 -1.06 -7.49
C GLY A 121 -0.94 0.16 -6.66
N LEU A 122 -1.58 -0.02 -5.50
CA LEU A 122 -1.96 1.08 -4.60
C LEU A 122 -0.78 1.77 -3.89
N ARG A 123 0.40 1.14 -3.85
CA ARG A 123 1.64 1.77 -3.37
C ARG A 123 2.41 2.45 -4.49
N ASN A 124 2.35 1.86 -5.68
CA ASN A 124 3.13 2.27 -6.84
C ASN A 124 2.46 3.35 -7.70
N VAL A 125 1.17 3.60 -7.51
CA VAL A 125 0.47 4.74 -8.12
C VAL A 125 0.27 5.83 -7.08
N ASP A 126 0.60 7.07 -7.43
CA ASP A 126 0.37 8.20 -6.55
C ASP A 126 -1.13 8.53 -6.47
N ILE A 127 -1.59 8.87 -5.27
CA ILE A 127 -3.01 9.19 -5.00
C ILE A 127 -3.51 10.33 -5.90
N ASN A 128 -2.65 11.32 -6.18
CA ASN A 128 -2.98 12.46 -7.02
C ASN A 128 -3.09 12.13 -8.51
N ASP A 129 -2.52 10.99 -8.94
CA ASP A 129 -2.60 10.52 -10.32
C ASP A 129 -3.82 9.62 -10.57
N ILE A 130 -4.58 9.25 -9.52
CA ILE A 130 -5.73 8.36 -9.63
C ILE A 130 -6.96 9.14 -10.09
N GLU A 131 -7.68 8.62 -11.08
CA GLU A 131 -9.01 9.07 -11.49
C GLU A 131 -10.08 8.27 -10.76
N THR A 132 -10.00 6.92 -10.80
CA THR A 132 -10.91 6.01 -10.08
C THR A 132 -10.20 4.78 -9.56
N ILE A 133 -10.72 4.23 -8.45
CA ILE A 133 -10.42 2.88 -7.98
C ILE A 133 -11.71 2.09 -7.96
N ASP A 134 -11.75 1.01 -8.72
CA ASP A 134 -12.88 0.09 -8.81
C ASP A 134 -12.50 -1.26 -8.22
N VAL A 135 -13.24 -1.73 -7.22
CA VAL A 135 -12.97 -3.01 -6.56
C VAL A 135 -13.99 -4.03 -7.00
N MET A 136 -13.52 -5.05 -7.72
CA MET A 136 -14.32 -6.20 -8.14
C MET A 136 -14.25 -7.29 -7.07
N LYS A 137 -15.42 -7.71 -6.58
CA LYS A 137 -15.51 -8.62 -5.42
C LYS A 137 -16.13 -9.96 -5.79
N ASP A 138 -17.02 -9.99 -6.79
CA ASP A 138 -17.77 -11.19 -7.16
C ASP A 138 -17.00 -12.05 -8.15
N ALA A 139 -17.12 -13.37 -8.03
CA ALA A 139 -16.49 -14.31 -8.93
C ALA A 139 -16.89 -14.09 -10.40
N SER A 140 -18.13 -13.65 -10.67
CA SER A 140 -18.59 -13.31 -12.02
C SER A 140 -17.86 -12.09 -12.61
N ALA A 141 -17.45 -11.12 -11.77
CA ALA A 141 -16.66 -9.97 -12.20
C ALA A 141 -15.19 -10.33 -12.39
N THR A 142 -14.64 -11.15 -11.47
CA THR A 142 -13.20 -11.45 -11.44
C THR A 142 -12.81 -12.60 -12.37
N ALA A 143 -13.77 -13.41 -12.86
CA ALA A 143 -13.50 -14.53 -13.76
C ALA A 143 -12.77 -14.14 -15.05
N ILE A 144 -12.94 -12.90 -15.54
CA ILE A 144 -12.19 -12.41 -16.70
C ILE A 144 -10.68 -12.31 -16.43
N TYR A 145 -10.27 -12.33 -15.15
CA TYR A 145 -8.86 -12.36 -14.71
C TYR A 145 -8.40 -13.77 -14.31
N GLY A 146 -9.31 -14.78 -14.39
CA GLY A 146 -9.02 -16.21 -14.28
C GLY A 146 -8.24 -16.59 -13.04
N ALA A 147 -7.09 -17.24 -13.26
CA ALA A 147 -6.21 -17.75 -12.22
C ALA A 147 -5.66 -16.68 -11.25
N ALA A 148 -5.70 -15.40 -11.58
CA ALA A 148 -5.23 -14.33 -10.70
C ALA A 148 -6.37 -13.61 -9.95
N GLY A 149 -7.64 -13.92 -10.27
CA GLY A 149 -8.81 -13.18 -9.79
C GLY A 149 -9.43 -13.65 -8.47
N ALA A 150 -8.97 -14.76 -7.87
CA ALA A 150 -9.62 -15.38 -6.72
C ALA A 150 -9.70 -14.49 -5.46
N ASN A 151 -8.68 -13.67 -5.22
CA ASN A 151 -8.60 -12.79 -4.05
C ASN A 151 -9.26 -11.41 -4.29
N GLY A 152 -10.04 -11.26 -5.36
CA GLY A 152 -10.58 -9.97 -5.79
C GLY A 152 -9.62 -9.20 -6.68
N VAL A 153 -10.15 -8.21 -7.38
CA VAL A 153 -9.39 -7.38 -8.32
C VAL A 153 -9.62 -5.90 -8.01
N ILE A 154 -8.55 -5.15 -7.91
CA ILE A 154 -8.56 -3.70 -7.72
C ILE A 154 -8.08 -3.06 -9.03
N LEU A 155 -9.01 -2.39 -9.71
CA LEU A 155 -8.73 -1.65 -10.93
C LEU A 155 -8.40 -0.21 -10.56
N ILE A 156 -7.30 0.29 -11.06
CA ILE A 156 -6.85 1.67 -10.86
C ILE A 156 -6.78 2.32 -12.24
N THR A 157 -7.64 3.31 -12.44
CA THR A 157 -7.60 4.16 -13.63
C THR A 157 -6.86 5.43 -13.28
N THR A 158 -5.80 5.75 -14.04
CA THR A 158 -5.05 6.99 -13.81
C THR A 158 -5.62 8.13 -14.64
N LYS A 159 -5.44 9.36 -14.14
CA LYS A 159 -5.83 10.58 -14.82
C LYS A 159 -5.26 10.63 -16.24
N SER A 160 -5.98 11.28 -17.14
CA SER A 160 -5.60 11.51 -18.53
C SER A 160 -5.80 12.98 -18.88
N GLY A 161 -5.13 13.44 -19.94
CA GLY A 161 -5.39 14.76 -20.52
C GLY A 161 -6.82 14.88 -21.05
N LYS A 162 -7.35 16.10 -21.06
CA LYS A 162 -8.64 16.45 -21.64
C LYS A 162 -8.43 17.42 -22.81
N ALA A 163 -9.36 17.42 -23.75
CA ALA A 163 -9.36 18.43 -24.81
C ALA A 163 -9.62 19.82 -24.18
N GLY A 164 -8.79 20.80 -24.54
CA GLY A 164 -8.86 22.15 -23.98
C GLY A 164 -7.49 22.80 -23.85
N LYS A 165 -7.47 23.96 -23.23
CA LYS A 165 -6.24 24.68 -22.92
C LYS A 165 -5.41 23.87 -21.93
N THR A 166 -4.09 24.05 -21.99
CA THR A 166 -3.17 23.49 -21.00
C THR A 166 -3.48 24.08 -19.62
N GLU A 167 -3.71 23.19 -18.67
CA GLU A 167 -3.91 23.51 -17.26
C GLU A 167 -2.74 23.01 -16.44
N VAL A 168 -2.27 23.84 -15.53
CA VAL A 168 -1.25 23.47 -14.54
C VAL A 168 -1.91 23.52 -13.17
N SER A 169 -1.86 22.41 -12.46
CA SER A 169 -2.38 22.31 -11.10
C SER A 169 -1.29 21.92 -10.12
N TYR A 170 -1.34 22.50 -8.94
CA TYR A 170 -0.51 22.11 -7.80
C TYR A 170 -1.41 21.71 -6.64
N ASN A 171 -1.08 20.58 -6.02
CA ASN A 171 -1.69 20.10 -4.79
C ASN A 171 -0.59 19.72 -3.81
N GLY A 172 -0.69 20.20 -2.57
CA GLY A 172 0.30 19.88 -1.55
C GLY A 172 -0.24 20.09 -0.15
N TYR A 173 0.33 19.32 0.78
CA TYR A 173 0.06 19.47 2.21
C TYR A 173 1.30 19.13 3.03
N VAL A 174 1.30 19.63 4.26
CA VAL A 174 2.26 19.26 5.32
C VAL A 174 1.46 18.82 6.53
N SER A 175 1.85 17.73 7.16
CA SER A 175 1.23 17.23 8.38
C SER A 175 2.29 16.92 9.44
N PHE A 176 1.92 17.09 10.70
CA PHE A 176 2.77 16.82 11.86
C PHE A 176 2.21 15.61 12.61
N GLN A 177 3.07 14.64 12.85
CA GLN A 177 2.72 13.38 13.47
C GLN A 177 3.35 13.31 14.85
N ARG A 178 2.59 12.85 15.84
CA ARG A 178 3.06 12.64 17.21
C ARG A 178 2.48 11.35 17.75
N LEU A 179 3.13 10.80 18.79
CA LEU A 179 2.62 9.66 19.52
C LEU A 179 1.26 10.02 20.13
N GLY A 180 0.19 9.27 19.75
CA GLY A 180 -1.17 9.59 20.15
C GLY A 180 -1.47 9.20 21.61
N LYS A 181 -0.93 8.06 22.05
CA LYS A 181 -1.12 7.55 23.44
C LYS A 181 0.11 6.75 23.86
N LYS A 182 0.58 6.99 25.07
CA LYS A 182 1.60 6.17 25.74
C LYS A 182 0.92 5.02 26.49
N LEU A 183 1.63 3.94 26.68
CA LEU A 183 1.23 2.86 27.59
C LEU A 183 1.50 3.31 29.01
N ASP A 184 0.59 2.98 29.93
CA ASP A 184 0.81 3.19 31.34
C ASP A 184 1.82 2.16 31.85
N LEU A 185 2.96 2.64 32.30
CA LEU A 185 4.05 1.82 32.85
C LEU A 185 4.24 2.14 34.31
N LEU A 186 4.94 1.26 35.03
CA LEU A 186 5.25 1.47 36.46
C LEU A 186 6.11 2.72 36.63
N GLY A 187 5.76 3.55 37.63
CA GLY A 187 6.63 4.61 38.10
C GLY A 187 7.86 4.06 38.81
N VAL A 188 8.85 4.93 39.10
CA VAL A 188 10.13 4.50 39.67
C VAL A 188 9.94 3.67 40.95
N GLN A 189 9.16 4.17 41.91
CA GLN A 189 8.94 3.48 43.19
C GLN A 189 8.27 2.11 43.00
N ASP A 190 7.24 2.04 42.19
CA ASP A 190 6.50 0.81 41.97
C ASP A 190 7.32 -0.20 41.13
N TYR A 191 8.16 0.28 40.21
CA TYR A 191 9.09 -0.57 39.50
C TYR A 191 10.12 -1.21 40.43
N VAL A 192 10.70 -0.43 41.38
CA VAL A 192 11.67 -0.96 42.32
C VAL A 192 11.00 -1.92 43.31
N LYS A 193 9.77 -1.66 43.78
CA LYS A 193 8.99 -2.62 44.55
C LYS A 193 8.76 -3.94 43.81
N TYR A 194 8.33 -3.83 42.53
CA TYR A 194 8.15 -5.01 41.69
C TYR A 194 9.47 -5.81 41.53
N GLN A 195 10.59 -5.14 41.33
CA GLN A 195 11.89 -5.80 41.22
C GLN A 195 12.29 -6.47 42.57
N TYR A 196 12.03 -5.82 43.69
CA TYR A 196 12.27 -6.40 44.99
C TYR A 196 11.47 -7.69 45.18
N GLU A 197 10.16 -7.67 44.99
CA GLU A 197 9.31 -8.85 45.08
C GLU A 197 9.72 -9.96 44.11
N PHE A 198 9.98 -9.59 42.88
CA PHE A 198 10.36 -10.54 41.81
C PHE A 198 11.68 -11.26 42.13
N GLN A 199 12.70 -10.53 42.57
CA GLN A 199 14.00 -11.11 42.91
C GLN A 199 13.95 -11.92 44.21
N THR A 200 13.22 -11.45 45.21
CA THR A 200 13.03 -12.19 46.48
C THR A 200 12.28 -13.50 46.26
N LEU A 201 11.23 -13.52 45.45
CA LEU A 201 10.51 -14.76 45.08
C LEU A 201 11.37 -15.77 44.34
N ARG A 202 12.45 -15.31 43.68
CA ARG A 202 13.41 -16.16 42.94
C ARG A 202 14.63 -16.58 43.77
N GLY A 203 14.78 -16.06 44.97
CA GLY A 203 15.97 -16.25 45.78
C GLY A 203 17.22 -15.57 45.20
N ASN A 204 17.03 -14.40 44.57
CA ASN A 204 18.10 -13.59 43.92
C ASN A 204 18.21 -12.21 44.61
N GLU A 205 18.08 -12.16 45.93
CA GLU A 205 18.07 -10.91 46.72
C GLU A 205 19.36 -10.11 46.54
N ASP A 206 20.50 -10.80 46.41
CA ASP A 206 21.81 -10.16 46.17
C ASP A 206 21.82 -9.37 44.87
N ALA A 207 21.13 -9.86 43.85
CA ALA A 207 20.99 -9.14 42.58
C ALA A 207 20.17 -7.85 42.76
N PHE A 208 19.08 -7.91 43.51
CA PHE A 208 18.33 -6.70 43.87
C PHE A 208 19.20 -5.71 44.65
N ALA A 209 19.88 -6.18 45.71
CA ALA A 209 20.75 -5.36 46.53
C ALA A 209 21.86 -4.67 45.71
N SER A 210 22.44 -5.39 44.77
CA SER A 210 23.52 -4.85 43.92
C SER A 210 23.07 -3.70 43.00
N LEU A 211 21.80 -3.73 42.56
CA LEU A 211 21.25 -2.74 41.61
C LEU A 211 20.53 -1.59 42.34
N PHE A 212 19.80 -1.89 43.39
CA PHE A 212 18.88 -0.96 44.03
C PHE A 212 19.30 -0.60 45.46
N GLY A 213 20.42 -1.11 45.92
CA GLY A 213 20.93 -0.83 47.28
C GLY A 213 20.37 -1.70 48.38
N GLY A 214 20.96 -1.58 49.55
CA GLY A 214 20.75 -2.45 50.72
C GLY A 214 21.70 -3.64 50.71
N SER A 215 21.64 -4.42 51.78
CA SER A 215 22.38 -5.68 51.93
C SER A 215 21.46 -6.75 52.46
N VAL A 216 21.51 -7.96 51.93
CA VAL A 216 20.72 -9.11 52.40
C VAL A 216 21.02 -9.43 53.89
N SER A 217 22.21 -9.03 54.35
CA SER A 217 22.59 -9.19 55.79
C SER A 217 21.99 -8.13 56.71
N ASP A 218 21.37 -7.07 56.18
CA ASP A 218 20.76 -6.02 57.01
C ASP A 218 19.47 -6.53 57.64
N ALA A 219 19.29 -6.26 58.92
CA ALA A 219 18.15 -6.76 59.69
C ALA A 219 16.78 -6.28 59.16
N ASP A 220 16.77 -5.14 58.47
CA ASP A 220 15.58 -4.51 57.85
C ASP A 220 15.42 -4.79 56.38
N PHE A 221 16.31 -5.59 55.75
CA PHE A 221 16.23 -5.88 54.32
C PHE A 221 14.85 -6.43 53.92
N TYR A 222 14.30 -7.33 54.70
CA TYR A 222 12.97 -7.89 54.45
C TYR A 222 11.83 -7.12 55.15
N THR A 223 12.04 -6.62 56.34
CA THR A 223 10.97 -5.99 57.16
C THR A 223 10.77 -4.52 56.85
N GLY A 224 11.80 -3.80 56.43
CA GLY A 224 11.79 -2.37 56.10
C GLY A 224 11.91 -2.06 54.59
N ALA A 225 11.84 -3.07 53.73
CA ALA A 225 12.11 -2.90 52.30
C ALA A 225 11.25 -1.81 51.63
N TYR A 226 9.96 -1.82 51.88
CA TYR A 226 9.05 -0.85 51.25
C TYR A 226 9.26 0.58 51.72
N ASP A 227 9.56 0.78 53.02
CA ASP A 227 9.85 2.11 53.58
C ASP A 227 11.17 2.65 53.04
N ARG A 228 12.18 1.80 52.93
CA ARG A 228 13.46 2.15 52.29
C ARG A 228 13.24 2.52 50.81
N ILE A 229 12.54 1.68 50.03
CA ILE A 229 12.22 1.96 48.64
C ILE A 229 11.43 3.26 48.51
N ALA A 230 10.45 3.52 49.35
CA ALA A 230 9.69 4.75 49.36
C ALA A 230 10.57 5.97 49.67
N SER A 231 11.47 5.86 50.61
CA SER A 231 12.40 6.93 51.02
C SER A 231 13.42 7.23 49.88
N GLU A 232 13.96 6.21 49.24
CA GLU A 232 15.02 6.36 48.22
C GLU A 232 14.48 6.70 46.85
N TYR A 233 13.34 6.11 46.47
CA TYR A 233 12.81 6.14 45.12
C TYR A 233 11.49 6.90 44.95
N GLY A 234 10.82 7.25 46.07
CA GLY A 234 9.48 7.84 46.01
C GLY A 234 9.39 9.17 45.28
N ASN A 235 10.45 9.98 45.34
CA ASN A 235 10.54 11.28 44.69
C ASN A 235 11.51 11.33 43.50
N ARG A 236 12.03 10.17 43.06
CA ARG A 236 12.92 10.13 41.89
C ARG A 236 12.15 10.28 40.58
N ALA A 237 12.62 11.17 39.75
CA ALA A 237 12.15 11.22 38.37
C ALA A 237 12.66 9.99 37.60
N GLY A 238 11.77 9.31 36.93
CA GLY A 238 12.11 8.19 36.06
C GLY A 238 12.35 8.63 34.61
N ILE A 239 12.97 7.73 33.84
CA ILE A 239 13.11 7.91 32.40
C ILE A 239 11.79 7.49 31.73
N ASP A 240 11.17 8.39 30.98
CA ASP A 240 10.07 8.07 30.07
C ASP A 240 10.65 7.58 28.74
N TRP A 241 10.97 6.29 28.68
CA TRP A 241 11.53 5.68 27.48
C TRP A 241 10.64 5.78 26.26
N GLN A 242 9.32 5.88 26.44
CA GLN A 242 8.43 6.07 25.29
C GLN A 242 8.57 7.46 24.70
N ASP A 243 8.82 8.46 25.55
CA ASP A 243 9.07 9.83 25.10
C ASP A 243 10.45 9.97 24.45
N GLU A 244 11.47 9.38 25.05
CA GLU A 244 12.85 9.42 24.53
C GLU A 244 12.95 8.76 23.15
N VAL A 245 12.22 7.65 22.91
CA VAL A 245 12.29 6.89 21.65
C VAL A 245 11.28 7.40 20.62
N PHE A 246 10.04 7.75 21.03
CA PHE A 246 8.92 8.07 20.15
C PHE A 246 8.36 9.49 20.35
N GLY A 247 8.96 10.30 21.20
CA GLY A 247 8.46 11.64 21.54
C GLY A 247 8.75 12.72 20.50
N SER A 248 9.52 12.42 19.46
CA SER A 248 9.78 13.37 18.39
C SER A 248 8.53 13.65 17.55
N THR A 249 8.49 14.81 16.90
CA THR A 249 7.45 15.14 15.94
C THR A 249 7.91 14.73 14.54
N GLY A 250 7.20 13.78 13.95
CA GLY A 250 7.38 13.42 12.55
C GLY A 250 6.74 14.46 11.63
N VAL A 251 7.34 14.70 10.47
CA VAL A 251 6.83 15.63 9.45
C VAL A 251 6.54 14.85 8.18
N ALA A 252 5.29 14.89 7.71
CA ALA A 252 4.95 14.34 6.41
C ALA A 252 4.54 15.48 5.47
N GLN A 253 5.03 15.40 4.22
CA GLN A 253 4.73 16.38 3.19
C GLN A 253 4.51 15.70 1.84
N THR A 254 3.58 16.26 1.07
CA THR A 254 3.27 15.80 -0.27
C THR A 254 3.17 17.00 -1.19
N HIS A 255 3.78 16.90 -2.36
CA HIS A 255 3.73 17.90 -3.41
C HIS A 255 3.42 17.24 -4.74
N ASN A 256 2.36 17.66 -5.41
CA ASN A 256 2.00 17.20 -6.73
C ASN A 256 1.92 18.38 -7.69
N ILE A 257 2.54 18.25 -8.83
CA ILE A 257 2.40 19.18 -9.96
C ILE A 257 1.84 18.36 -11.12
N ASN A 258 0.73 18.80 -11.70
CA ASN A 258 0.12 18.16 -12.85
C ASN A 258 -0.07 19.18 -13.98
N ILE A 259 0.37 18.82 -15.17
CA ILE A 259 0.20 19.57 -16.41
C ILE A 259 -0.62 18.71 -17.35
N SER A 260 -1.79 19.16 -17.75
CA SER A 260 -2.66 18.41 -18.66
C SER A 260 -3.35 19.33 -19.67
N GLY A 261 -3.65 18.80 -20.84
CA GLY A 261 -4.30 19.55 -21.89
C GLY A 261 -4.41 18.75 -23.18
N GLY A 262 -4.76 19.42 -24.26
CA GLY A 262 -4.78 18.81 -25.57
C GLY A 262 -5.81 19.37 -26.53
N SER A 263 -5.91 18.72 -27.67
CA SER A 263 -6.95 18.94 -28.69
C SER A 263 -7.90 17.74 -28.71
N GLU A 264 -8.89 17.76 -29.61
CA GLU A 264 -9.75 16.60 -29.85
C GLU A 264 -8.95 15.34 -30.23
N LYS A 265 -7.87 15.52 -31.00
CA LYS A 265 -7.03 14.40 -31.48
C LYS A 265 -5.90 14.01 -30.55
N THR A 266 -5.34 14.94 -29.79
CA THR A 266 -4.18 14.67 -28.93
C THR A 266 -4.47 15.17 -27.53
N LYS A 267 -4.37 14.28 -26.56
CA LYS A 267 -4.52 14.58 -25.12
C LYS A 267 -3.29 14.14 -24.41
N TYR A 268 -2.77 14.98 -23.51
CA TYR A 268 -1.56 14.68 -22.76
C TYR A 268 -1.70 15.06 -21.28
N MET A 269 -0.93 14.34 -20.47
CA MET A 269 -0.79 14.61 -19.04
C MET A 269 0.65 14.30 -18.64
N LEU A 270 1.24 15.19 -17.84
CA LEU A 270 2.52 15.01 -17.16
C LEU A 270 2.32 15.35 -15.70
N SER A 271 2.70 14.45 -14.79
CA SER A 271 2.68 14.70 -13.35
C SER A 271 4.03 14.43 -12.72
N TYR A 272 4.36 15.21 -11.71
CA TYR A 272 5.44 14.95 -10.77
C TYR A 272 4.86 14.93 -9.36
N ASN A 273 5.24 13.89 -8.59
CA ASN A 273 4.81 13.72 -7.21
C ASN A 273 6.03 13.51 -6.33
N TYR A 274 6.07 14.24 -5.23
CA TYR A 274 6.97 14.02 -4.10
C TYR A 274 6.15 13.70 -2.86
N THR A 275 6.54 12.66 -2.13
CA THR A 275 6.03 12.31 -0.81
C THR A 275 7.21 12.08 0.10
N GLY A 276 7.30 12.82 1.20
CA GLY A 276 8.29 12.64 2.27
C GLY A 276 7.58 12.46 3.59
N GLU A 277 8.02 11.52 4.39
CA GLU A 277 7.48 11.22 5.72
C GLU A 277 8.65 10.91 6.65
N ASP A 278 8.92 11.80 7.60
CA ASP A 278 9.84 11.56 8.70
C ASP A 278 9.07 10.93 9.86
N GLY A 279 9.60 9.87 10.45
CA GLY A 279 9.00 9.18 11.59
C GLY A 279 9.15 9.93 12.90
N ILE A 280 8.34 9.53 13.88
CA ILE A 280 8.47 9.99 15.29
C ILE A 280 9.68 9.36 15.99
N MET A 281 10.34 8.40 15.39
CA MET A 281 11.60 7.81 15.81
C MET A 281 12.70 8.18 14.82
N ALA A 282 13.88 8.56 15.33
CA ALA A 282 15.03 8.93 14.51
C ALA A 282 15.43 7.81 13.53
N LYS A 283 16.01 8.17 12.39
CA LYS A 283 16.40 7.24 11.32
C LYS A 283 15.27 6.38 10.73
N HIS A 284 14.02 6.81 10.89
CA HIS A 284 12.85 6.19 10.26
C HIS A 284 12.20 7.20 9.33
N GLY A 285 12.11 6.86 8.06
CA GLY A 285 11.54 7.75 7.06
C GLY A 285 11.13 7.04 5.79
N TYR A 286 10.28 7.68 5.00
CA TYR A 286 9.82 7.21 3.70
C TYR A 286 9.79 8.36 2.71
N TYR A 287 10.51 8.23 1.60
CA TYR A 287 10.61 9.26 0.58
C TYR A 287 10.34 8.65 -0.79
N LYS A 288 9.42 9.26 -1.53
CA LYS A 288 9.03 8.81 -2.86
C LYS A 288 9.04 9.99 -3.83
N ASN A 289 9.69 9.81 -4.96
CA ASN A 289 9.60 10.68 -6.12
C ASN A 289 9.01 9.89 -7.28
N SER A 290 8.03 10.43 -7.97
CA SER A 290 7.48 9.80 -9.16
C SER A 290 7.15 10.80 -10.26
N VAL A 291 7.42 10.41 -11.50
CA VAL A 291 7.02 11.13 -12.71
C VAL A 291 6.14 10.21 -13.54
N ARG A 292 5.01 10.72 -14.01
CA ARG A 292 4.12 10.01 -14.93
C ARG A 292 3.81 10.88 -16.13
N ALA A 293 3.90 10.28 -17.32
CA ALA A 293 3.47 10.89 -18.56
C ALA A 293 2.42 10.01 -19.24
N LYS A 294 1.40 10.61 -19.83
CA LYS A 294 0.34 9.91 -20.58
C LYS A 294 -0.04 10.71 -21.81
N ILE A 295 -0.13 10.03 -22.95
CA ILE A 295 -0.51 10.61 -24.24
C ILE A 295 -1.53 9.70 -24.89
N ASN A 296 -2.64 10.29 -25.34
CA ASN A 296 -3.63 9.62 -26.17
C ASN A 296 -3.71 10.42 -27.48
N HIS A 297 -3.55 9.75 -28.61
CA HIS A 297 -3.52 10.40 -29.91
C HIS A 297 -4.31 9.62 -30.95
N GLU A 298 -5.18 10.30 -31.68
CA GLU A 298 -5.83 9.77 -32.89
C GLU A 298 -4.88 10.00 -34.08
N LEU A 299 -4.19 8.93 -34.51
CA LEU A 299 -3.23 8.96 -35.63
C LEU A 299 -3.93 9.35 -36.92
N TRP A 300 -5.06 8.68 -37.22
CA TRP A 300 -6.01 8.99 -38.27
C TRP A 300 -7.37 8.41 -37.90
N LYS A 301 -8.41 8.74 -38.64
CA LYS A 301 -9.78 8.29 -38.37
C LYS A 301 -9.85 6.78 -38.21
N GLY A 302 -10.26 6.33 -37.01
CA GLY A 302 -10.39 4.92 -36.65
C GLY A 302 -9.10 4.26 -36.17
N VAL A 303 -8.00 5.02 -36.01
CA VAL A 303 -6.76 4.49 -35.40
C VAL A 303 -6.30 5.37 -34.26
N ARG A 304 -6.30 4.81 -33.04
CA ARG A 304 -5.97 5.49 -31.80
C ARG A 304 -4.74 4.85 -31.16
N PHE A 305 -3.84 5.69 -30.72
CA PHE A 305 -2.62 5.32 -29.99
C PHE A 305 -2.68 5.85 -28.57
N ASP A 306 -2.35 5.03 -27.60
CA ASP A 306 -2.17 5.42 -26.22
C ASP A 306 -0.79 5.01 -25.73
N PHE A 307 -0.19 5.89 -24.97
CA PHE A 307 1.12 5.70 -24.36
C PHE A 307 1.08 6.21 -22.92
N SER A 308 1.66 5.46 -21.99
CA SER A 308 1.94 5.95 -20.65
C SER A 308 3.27 5.43 -20.13
N SER A 309 3.98 6.27 -19.39
CA SER A 309 5.23 5.92 -18.74
C SER A 309 5.19 6.44 -17.31
N ALA A 310 5.71 5.67 -16.36
CA ALA A 310 5.90 6.08 -14.99
C ALA A 310 7.30 5.66 -14.50
N LEU A 311 7.97 6.60 -13.86
CA LEU A 311 9.25 6.39 -13.18
C LEU A 311 9.05 6.71 -11.70
N GLN A 312 9.52 5.83 -10.82
CA GLN A 312 9.41 6.02 -9.38
C GLN A 312 10.72 5.64 -8.70
N MET A 313 11.13 6.46 -7.75
CA MET A 313 12.23 6.21 -6.83
C MET A 313 11.73 6.33 -5.41
N THR A 314 12.01 5.31 -4.60
CA THR A 314 11.58 5.26 -3.20
C THR A 314 12.79 4.95 -2.32
N LYS A 315 12.92 5.67 -1.21
CA LYS A 315 13.84 5.38 -0.11
C LYS A 315 13.00 5.11 1.15
N LEU A 316 13.22 3.99 1.80
CA LEU A 316 12.67 3.64 3.11
C LEU A 316 13.83 3.50 4.09
N GLU A 317 13.76 4.21 5.20
CA GLU A 317 14.70 4.17 6.30
C GLU A 317 14.07 3.47 7.52
N GLY A 318 14.87 2.76 8.30
CA GLY A 318 14.43 2.08 9.54
C GLY A 318 13.66 0.78 9.32
N GLY A 319 13.60 0.26 8.07
CA GLY A 319 13.01 -1.06 7.78
C GLY A 319 11.48 -1.13 7.78
N GLY A 320 10.77 -0.03 8.07
CA GLY A 320 9.30 0.04 8.00
C GLY A 320 8.53 -0.71 9.09
N SER A 321 9.18 -1.07 10.21
CA SER A 321 8.52 -1.74 11.35
C SER A 321 9.13 -1.29 12.68
N LEU A 322 8.28 -1.01 13.65
CA LEU A 322 8.65 -0.56 14.99
C LEU A 322 8.33 -1.57 16.11
N GLY A 323 7.78 -2.75 15.78
CA GLY A 323 7.27 -3.69 16.79
C GLY A 323 8.33 -4.20 17.76
N GLY A 324 9.53 -4.53 17.27
CA GLY A 324 10.66 -4.93 18.11
C GLY A 324 11.15 -3.80 19.02
N THR A 325 11.26 -2.60 18.48
CA THR A 325 11.70 -1.41 19.23
C THR A 325 10.69 -1.01 20.33
N LEU A 326 9.39 -1.09 20.05
CA LEU A 326 8.37 -0.85 21.07
C LEU A 326 8.53 -1.81 22.26
N LYS A 327 8.69 -3.11 21.99
CA LYS A 327 8.95 -4.11 23.03
C LYS A 327 10.19 -3.76 23.87
N GLN A 328 11.30 -3.43 23.20
CA GLN A 328 12.53 -3.03 23.90
C GLN A 328 12.30 -1.79 24.75
N THR A 329 11.59 -0.78 24.22
CA THR A 329 11.31 0.48 24.92
C THR A 329 10.50 0.29 26.21
N ILE A 330 9.43 -0.52 26.18
CA ILE A 330 8.58 -0.74 27.36
C ILE A 330 9.21 -1.66 28.41
N LEU A 331 10.22 -2.42 28.04
CA LEU A 331 10.95 -3.32 28.96
C LEU A 331 12.18 -2.64 29.60
N GLN A 332 12.54 -1.42 29.18
CA GLN A 332 13.64 -0.70 29.80
C GLN A 332 13.29 -0.28 31.23
N PRO A 333 14.26 -0.35 32.17
CA PRO A 333 14.04 0.10 33.54
C PRO A 333 13.82 1.62 33.58
N VAL A 334 12.77 2.03 34.26
CA VAL A 334 12.45 3.46 34.45
C VAL A 334 13.40 4.15 35.44
N THR A 335 14.15 3.37 36.19
CA THR A 335 15.16 3.86 37.16
C THR A 335 16.48 4.06 36.46
N GLY A 336 17.16 5.17 36.67
CA GLY A 336 18.57 5.30 36.28
C GLY A 336 19.51 4.30 36.98
N GLY A 337 18.96 3.41 37.84
CA GLY A 337 19.74 2.52 38.66
C GLY A 337 20.56 3.32 39.73
N ILE A 338 21.09 2.62 40.72
CA ILE A 338 21.94 3.27 41.77
C ILE A 338 23.29 3.67 41.19
N ARG A 339 23.73 3.00 40.11
CA ARG A 339 25.07 3.18 39.54
C ARG A 339 25.10 4.13 38.35
N PHE A 340 23.96 4.46 37.74
CA PHE A 340 23.89 5.23 36.52
C PHE A 340 22.96 6.44 36.68
N THR A 341 23.39 7.59 36.18
CA THR A 341 22.52 8.75 36.01
C THR A 341 21.57 8.52 34.82
N ASN A 342 20.50 9.34 34.71
CA ASN A 342 19.61 9.28 33.55
C ASN A 342 20.38 9.52 32.23
N GLU A 343 21.37 10.41 32.25
CA GLU A 343 22.23 10.70 31.07
C GLU A 343 23.08 9.49 30.68
N GLN A 344 23.67 8.81 31.67
CA GLN A 344 24.42 7.56 31.41
C GLN A 344 23.52 6.45 30.87
N MET A 345 22.30 6.34 31.39
CA MET A 345 21.33 5.34 30.92
C MET A 345 20.92 5.57 29.47
N LEU A 346 20.87 6.82 29.01
CA LEU A 346 20.54 7.17 27.62
C LEU A 346 21.73 7.08 26.67
N GLY A 347 22.95 7.21 27.19
CA GLY A 347 24.17 7.34 26.37
C GLY A 347 25.07 6.11 26.27
N GLU A 348 24.98 5.17 27.22
CA GLU A 348 25.90 4.03 27.31
C GLU A 348 25.25 2.69 26.91
N ASP A 349 26.07 1.78 26.38
CA ASP A 349 25.65 0.39 26.20
C ASP A 349 25.64 -0.32 27.56
N LEU A 350 24.44 -0.48 28.11
CA LEU A 350 24.22 -1.09 29.41
C LEU A 350 24.00 -2.61 29.31
N THR A 351 24.27 -3.24 28.19
CA THR A 351 24.10 -4.69 28.03
C THR A 351 24.80 -5.48 29.14
N ASP A 352 26.01 -5.11 29.51
CA ASP A 352 26.76 -5.77 30.58
C ASP A 352 26.16 -5.54 31.97
N ALA A 353 25.57 -4.37 32.23
CA ALA A 353 24.96 -4.07 33.52
C ALA A 353 23.61 -4.78 33.73
N PHE A 354 22.86 -5.01 32.67
CA PHE A 354 21.58 -5.73 32.72
C PHE A 354 21.73 -7.25 32.61
N ASP A 355 22.74 -7.74 31.92
CA ASP A 355 23.07 -9.17 31.89
C ASP A 355 23.57 -9.65 33.25
N ALA A 356 24.00 -8.73 34.14
CA ALA A 356 24.40 -9.03 35.50
C ALA A 356 23.22 -9.31 36.45
N ILE A 357 21.95 -9.15 36.04
CA ILE A 357 20.78 -9.56 36.85
C ILE A 357 20.58 -11.08 36.70
N PRO A 358 20.93 -11.90 37.69
CA PRO A 358 20.72 -13.34 37.60
C PRO A 358 19.26 -13.68 37.37
N GLY A 359 18.96 -14.45 36.34
CA GLY A 359 17.60 -14.83 35.98
C GLY A 359 16.87 -13.85 35.05
N SER A 360 17.55 -12.82 34.54
CA SER A 360 17.01 -11.90 33.53
C SER A 360 17.06 -12.45 32.09
N ASN A 361 17.33 -13.72 31.92
CA ASN A 361 17.47 -14.41 30.63
C ASN A 361 16.29 -14.22 29.64
N ASN A 362 15.25 -13.52 30.03
CA ASN A 362 14.12 -13.20 29.17
C ASN A 362 14.13 -11.77 28.63
N TYR A 363 15.10 -10.94 29.02
CA TYR A 363 15.15 -9.55 28.59
C TYR A 363 16.33 -9.36 27.65
N ASP A 364 16.03 -9.48 26.39
CA ASP A 364 16.85 -8.98 25.30
C ASP A 364 16.76 -7.43 25.31
N SER A 365 17.20 -6.85 26.44
CA SER A 365 17.04 -5.44 26.75
C SER A 365 18.24 -4.66 26.22
N ASN A 366 18.39 -4.63 24.89
CA ASN A 366 19.26 -3.65 24.30
C ASN A 366 18.63 -2.26 24.50
N ASN A 367 19.42 -1.29 24.89
CA ASN A 367 18.98 0.11 24.90
C ASN A 367 18.47 0.47 23.50
N PRO A 368 17.17 0.85 23.36
CA PRO A 368 16.57 1.07 22.05
C PRO A 368 17.17 2.27 21.32
N ILE A 369 17.68 3.26 22.02
CA ILE A 369 18.32 4.44 21.44
C ILE A 369 19.69 4.05 20.88
N LEU A 370 20.50 3.35 21.65
CA LEU A 370 21.82 2.88 21.19
C LEU A 370 21.68 1.91 20.02
N THR A 371 20.74 0.96 20.11
CA THR A 371 20.47 0.02 19.01
C THR A 371 20.06 0.76 17.74
N ASN A 372 19.16 1.74 17.85
CA ASN A 372 18.74 2.55 16.71
C ASN A 372 19.91 3.38 16.13
N ASN A 373 20.77 3.91 16.98
CA ASN A 373 21.95 4.66 16.54
C ASN A 373 22.99 3.77 15.84
N ALA A 374 23.16 2.54 16.35
CA ALA A 374 24.12 1.56 15.81
C ALA A 374 23.70 1.01 14.44
N ILE A 375 22.39 0.91 14.19
CA ILE A 375 21.86 0.27 12.99
C ILE A 375 21.47 1.31 11.93
N THR A 376 21.85 1.04 10.69
CA THR A 376 21.31 1.69 9.50
C THR A 376 20.64 0.65 8.64
N ASN A 377 19.35 0.81 8.36
CA ASN A 377 18.55 -0.09 7.52
C ASN A 377 17.84 0.74 6.46
N GLU A 378 18.30 0.63 5.23
CA GLU A 378 17.80 1.41 4.11
C GLU A 378 17.35 0.50 2.96
N LYS A 379 16.20 0.82 2.38
CA LYS A 379 15.69 0.14 1.19
C LYS A 379 15.43 1.15 0.08
N PHE A 380 16.15 0.99 -1.00
CA PHE A 380 15.99 1.78 -2.23
C PHE A 380 15.22 0.96 -3.25
N THR A 381 14.15 1.53 -3.81
CA THR A 381 13.39 0.91 -4.89
C THR A 381 13.32 1.87 -6.07
N ARG A 382 13.65 1.37 -7.26
CA ARG A 382 13.44 2.04 -8.54
C ARG A 382 12.46 1.22 -9.35
N LEU A 383 11.43 1.87 -9.87
CA LEU A 383 10.40 1.25 -10.69
C LEU A 383 10.23 2.08 -11.97
N ALA A 384 10.33 1.43 -13.10
CA ALA A 384 9.99 2.00 -14.39
C ALA A 384 8.87 1.17 -15.03
N THR A 385 7.85 1.83 -15.52
CA THR A 385 6.73 1.19 -16.24
C THR A 385 6.51 1.93 -17.53
N VAL A 386 6.37 1.19 -18.63
CA VAL A 386 6.04 1.72 -19.94
C VAL A 386 4.88 0.90 -20.52
N ASN A 387 3.81 1.58 -20.90
CA ASN A 387 2.65 0.97 -21.53
C ASN A 387 2.41 1.65 -22.88
N ALA A 388 2.08 0.87 -23.89
CA ALA A 388 1.69 1.37 -25.22
C ALA A 388 0.56 0.52 -25.76
N GLY A 389 -0.39 1.15 -26.45
CA GLY A 389 -1.51 0.49 -27.09
C GLY A 389 -1.85 1.15 -28.42
N ILE A 390 -2.32 0.34 -29.33
CA ILE A 390 -2.89 0.82 -30.59
C ILE A 390 -4.23 0.13 -30.81
N GLU A 391 -5.22 0.89 -31.22
CA GLU A 391 -6.59 0.45 -31.42
C GLU A 391 -7.04 0.82 -32.83
N PHE A 392 -7.65 -0.14 -33.52
CA PHE A 392 -8.11 -0.02 -34.91
C PHE A 392 -9.61 -0.29 -34.97
N ASP A 393 -10.37 0.62 -35.55
CA ASP A 393 -11.75 0.36 -35.97
C ASP A 393 -11.70 -0.34 -37.34
N ILE A 394 -11.77 -1.69 -37.35
CA ILE A 394 -11.65 -2.51 -38.57
C ILE A 394 -12.85 -2.26 -39.51
N ILE A 395 -14.05 -2.33 -38.92
CA ILE A 395 -15.32 -1.95 -39.55
C ILE A 395 -16.17 -1.28 -38.49
N LYS A 396 -17.34 -0.78 -38.87
CA LYS A 396 -18.29 -0.20 -37.92
C LYS A 396 -18.54 -1.18 -36.78
N ASN A 397 -18.33 -0.73 -35.53
CA ASN A 397 -18.56 -1.48 -34.30
C ASN A 397 -17.61 -2.67 -34.04
N LEU A 398 -16.62 -2.92 -34.88
CA LEU A 398 -15.59 -3.93 -34.66
C LEU A 398 -14.24 -3.26 -34.44
N THR A 399 -13.73 -3.37 -33.23
CA THR A 399 -12.47 -2.76 -32.80
C THR A 399 -11.46 -3.82 -32.41
N TRP A 400 -10.28 -3.75 -32.98
CA TRP A 400 -9.12 -4.54 -32.55
C TRP A 400 -8.15 -3.65 -31.80
N ARG A 401 -7.73 -4.09 -30.61
CA ARG A 401 -6.71 -3.41 -29.81
C ARG A 401 -5.58 -4.37 -29.50
N THR A 402 -4.35 -3.94 -29.73
CA THR A 402 -3.15 -4.57 -29.19
C THR A 402 -2.45 -3.61 -28.25
N ALA A 403 -2.05 -4.11 -27.07
CA ALA A 403 -1.40 -3.29 -26.06
C ALA A 403 -0.31 -4.07 -25.33
N GLY A 404 0.77 -3.40 -24.97
CA GLY A 404 1.90 -3.97 -24.26
C GLY A 404 2.27 -3.15 -23.03
N SER A 405 2.77 -3.83 -22.02
CA SER A 405 3.35 -3.25 -20.81
C SER A 405 4.71 -3.86 -20.53
N TYR A 406 5.65 -3.04 -20.12
CA TYR A 406 6.94 -3.46 -19.60
C TYR A 406 7.19 -2.77 -18.26
N GLN A 407 7.56 -3.54 -17.25
CA GLN A 407 7.92 -3.07 -15.92
C GLN A 407 9.31 -3.57 -15.56
N TRP A 408 10.13 -2.68 -15.04
CA TRP A 408 11.43 -2.98 -14.44
C TRP A 408 11.46 -2.45 -13.02
N LYS A 409 11.83 -3.31 -12.09
CA LYS A 409 11.91 -2.97 -10.66
C LYS A 409 13.27 -3.41 -10.13
N GLN A 410 14.02 -2.48 -9.56
CA GLN A 410 15.26 -2.75 -8.83
C GLN A 410 15.03 -2.40 -7.36
N THR A 411 15.40 -3.31 -6.47
CA THR A 411 15.38 -3.08 -5.01
C THR A 411 16.75 -3.40 -4.45
N ARG A 412 17.33 -2.45 -3.73
CA ARG A 412 18.52 -2.64 -2.91
C ARG A 412 18.13 -2.43 -1.45
N THR A 413 18.48 -3.38 -0.59
CA THR A 413 18.31 -3.27 0.86
C THR A 413 19.69 -3.38 1.49
N ASP A 414 20.08 -2.34 2.20
CA ASP A 414 21.33 -2.23 2.94
C ASP A 414 21.00 -2.25 4.45
N TYR A 415 21.56 -3.20 5.15
CA TYR A 415 21.55 -3.29 6.60
C TYR A 415 22.98 -3.16 7.09
N TRP A 416 23.26 -2.20 7.94
CA TRP A 416 24.55 -1.98 8.57
C TRP A 416 24.38 -1.86 10.08
N ASP A 417 25.22 -2.56 10.81
CA ASP A 417 25.36 -2.52 12.26
C ASP A 417 26.83 -2.15 12.55
N ASN A 418 27.04 -1.10 13.31
CA ASN A 418 28.38 -0.55 13.57
C ASN A 418 29.25 -1.43 14.50
N GLY A 419 28.76 -2.56 14.96
CA GLY A 419 29.49 -3.49 15.82
C GLY A 419 29.07 -3.45 17.28
N SER A 420 28.30 -2.46 17.72
CA SER A 420 27.94 -2.26 19.14
C SER A 420 26.68 -2.99 19.58
N THR A 421 26.05 -3.80 18.72
CA THR A 421 24.84 -4.53 19.08
C THR A 421 25.12 -6.01 19.40
N LYS A 422 24.18 -6.65 20.11
CA LYS A 422 24.22 -8.12 20.32
C LYS A 422 24.23 -8.90 19.00
N THR A 423 23.60 -8.37 17.95
CA THR A 423 23.61 -8.99 16.62
C THR A 423 25.02 -9.00 16.04
N ALA A 424 25.72 -7.89 16.11
CA ALA A 424 27.11 -7.80 15.66
C ALA A 424 28.04 -8.69 16.51
N ALA A 425 27.87 -8.69 17.83
CA ALA A 425 28.64 -9.56 18.73
C ALA A 425 28.43 -11.05 18.43
N ALA A 426 27.17 -11.48 18.23
CA ALA A 426 26.83 -12.85 17.86
C ALA A 426 27.46 -13.26 16.50
N ASN A 427 27.72 -12.29 15.62
CA ASN A 427 28.38 -12.49 14.33
C ASN A 427 29.91 -12.23 14.39
N LYS A 428 30.49 -12.06 15.58
CA LYS A 428 31.93 -11.78 15.81
C LYS A 428 32.41 -10.54 15.04
N SER A 429 31.59 -9.50 14.98
CA SER A 429 31.80 -8.33 14.13
C SER A 429 31.87 -7.03 14.96
N PRO A 430 32.89 -6.84 15.83
CA PRO A 430 32.98 -5.69 16.73
C PRO A 430 33.17 -4.34 15.98
N TYR A 431 33.66 -4.36 14.74
CA TYR A 431 33.84 -3.17 13.91
C TYR A 431 32.83 -3.04 12.77
N GLY A 432 31.84 -3.94 12.72
CA GLY A 432 30.76 -3.84 11.77
C GLY A 432 30.26 -5.16 11.22
N TYR A 433 28.95 -5.19 11.00
CA TYR A 433 28.22 -6.28 10.39
C TYR A 433 27.27 -5.73 9.33
N GLY A 434 27.35 -6.25 8.11
CA GLY A 434 26.60 -5.69 7.00
C GLY A 434 25.92 -6.72 6.11
N LYS A 435 24.74 -6.37 5.60
CA LYS A 435 24.02 -7.12 4.56
C LYS A 435 23.66 -6.19 3.42
N ARG A 436 23.90 -6.65 2.19
CA ARG A 436 23.40 -5.97 0.99
C ARG A 436 22.67 -6.94 0.10
N ASN A 437 21.35 -6.72 -0.02
CA ASN A 437 20.48 -7.54 -0.84
C ASN A 437 20.05 -6.72 -2.06
N ASN A 438 20.24 -7.29 -3.25
CA ASN A 438 19.78 -6.73 -4.49
C ASN A 438 18.75 -7.67 -5.12
N ALA A 439 17.62 -7.11 -5.54
CA ALA A 439 16.61 -7.82 -6.30
C ALA A 439 16.28 -7.00 -7.56
N GLU A 440 16.23 -7.68 -8.68
CA GLU A 440 15.84 -7.12 -9.96
C GLU A 440 14.71 -7.95 -10.53
N ALA A 441 13.63 -7.29 -10.93
CA ALA A 441 12.44 -7.94 -11.46
C ALA A 441 12.01 -7.30 -12.76
N TYR A 442 11.66 -8.15 -13.72
CA TYR A 442 11.12 -7.77 -15.02
C TYR A 442 9.76 -8.40 -15.19
N GLN A 443 8.83 -7.62 -15.69
CA GLN A 443 7.53 -8.12 -16.11
C GLN A 443 7.18 -7.50 -17.46
N TRP A 444 6.70 -8.31 -18.39
CA TRP A 444 6.05 -7.80 -19.58
C TRP A 444 4.73 -8.51 -19.83
N GLN A 445 3.81 -7.78 -20.41
CA GLN A 445 2.48 -8.25 -20.76
C GLN A 445 2.12 -7.76 -22.15
N ILE A 446 1.56 -8.63 -22.96
CA ILE A 446 0.97 -8.28 -24.27
C ILE A 446 -0.46 -8.78 -24.26
N THR A 447 -1.38 -7.91 -24.64
CA THR A 447 -2.82 -8.20 -24.68
C THR A 447 -3.38 -7.82 -26.04
N ASN A 448 -4.08 -8.73 -26.67
CA ASN A 448 -4.82 -8.52 -27.90
C ASN A 448 -6.31 -8.73 -27.64
N THR A 449 -7.14 -7.78 -28.05
CA THR A 449 -8.60 -7.86 -27.88
C THR A 449 -9.31 -7.50 -29.16
N LEU A 450 -10.37 -8.24 -29.46
CA LEU A 450 -11.31 -7.97 -30.53
C LEU A 450 -12.68 -7.74 -29.91
N ASN A 451 -13.21 -6.54 -30.05
CA ASN A 451 -14.52 -6.14 -29.52
C ASN A 451 -15.48 -5.90 -30.67
N TYR A 452 -16.66 -6.52 -30.61
CA TYR A 452 -17.74 -6.30 -31.53
C TYR A 452 -19.01 -5.96 -30.78
N SER A 453 -19.66 -4.83 -31.14
CA SER A 453 -20.93 -4.42 -30.52
C SER A 453 -21.93 -4.11 -31.63
N PHE A 454 -23.15 -4.61 -31.49
CA PHE A 454 -24.21 -4.34 -32.44
C PHE A 454 -25.56 -4.24 -31.78
N ASP A 455 -26.42 -3.40 -32.33
CA ASP A 455 -27.81 -3.25 -31.96
C ASP A 455 -28.67 -3.89 -33.04
N LEU A 456 -29.48 -4.91 -32.68
CA LEU A 456 -30.40 -5.52 -33.60
C LEU A 456 -31.58 -4.57 -33.91
N ASN A 457 -32.00 -3.84 -32.86
CA ASN A 457 -32.96 -2.72 -32.94
C ASN A 457 -32.71 -1.82 -31.70
N LYS A 458 -33.66 -0.94 -31.36
CA LYS A 458 -33.53 -0.05 -30.20
C LYS A 458 -33.54 -0.78 -28.84
N ASP A 459 -34.01 -2.02 -28.82
CA ASP A 459 -34.28 -2.77 -27.60
C ASP A 459 -33.25 -3.87 -27.31
N HIS A 460 -32.50 -4.31 -28.32
CA HIS A 460 -31.58 -5.42 -28.22
C HIS A 460 -30.13 -4.99 -28.50
N HIS A 461 -29.31 -4.95 -27.46
CA HIS A 461 -27.90 -4.60 -27.56
C HIS A 461 -27.02 -5.82 -27.26
N PHE A 462 -26.11 -6.11 -28.15
CA PHE A 462 -25.14 -7.21 -28.01
C PHE A 462 -23.71 -6.67 -28.01
N SER A 463 -22.86 -7.27 -27.20
CA SER A 463 -21.42 -7.09 -27.31
C SER A 463 -20.69 -8.41 -27.09
N ALA A 464 -19.62 -8.60 -27.87
CA ALA A 464 -18.75 -9.77 -27.78
C ALA A 464 -17.29 -9.29 -27.71
N LEU A 465 -16.53 -9.89 -26.80
CA LEU A 465 -15.10 -9.68 -26.61
C LEU A 465 -14.40 -11.01 -26.80
N LEU A 466 -13.37 -11.04 -27.62
CA LEU A 466 -12.38 -12.13 -27.70
C LEU A 466 -11.03 -11.55 -27.32
N GLY A 467 -10.30 -12.20 -26.43
CA GLY A 467 -9.01 -11.72 -25.99
C GLY A 467 -7.95 -12.81 -25.85
N GLN A 468 -6.72 -12.41 -26.06
CA GLN A 468 -5.52 -13.19 -25.81
C GLN A 468 -4.54 -12.35 -25.00
N GLU A 469 -3.93 -12.93 -23.98
CA GLU A 469 -2.95 -12.27 -23.12
C GLU A 469 -1.77 -13.19 -22.88
N THR A 470 -0.57 -12.61 -22.92
CA THR A 470 0.67 -13.27 -22.51
C THR A 470 1.37 -12.41 -21.49
N THR A 471 1.74 -12.99 -20.36
CA THR A 471 2.50 -12.30 -19.31
C THR A 471 3.71 -13.14 -18.92
N TYR A 472 4.84 -12.48 -18.72
CA TYR A 472 6.09 -13.09 -18.30
C TYR A 472 6.70 -12.31 -17.15
N TRP A 473 7.23 -13.03 -16.17
CA TRP A 473 7.92 -12.48 -15.00
C TRP A 473 9.28 -13.14 -14.85
N GLU A 474 10.26 -12.36 -14.54
CA GLU A 474 11.59 -12.82 -14.14
C GLU A 474 12.06 -12.04 -12.93
N THR A 475 12.61 -12.71 -11.94
CA THR A 475 13.20 -12.09 -10.75
C THR A 475 14.56 -12.71 -10.50
N MET A 476 15.55 -11.84 -10.32
CA MET A 476 16.90 -12.19 -9.88
C MET A 476 17.13 -11.59 -8.50
N LYS A 477 17.76 -12.38 -7.62
CA LYS A 477 18.11 -11.96 -6.26
C LYS A 477 19.56 -12.25 -6.01
N LEU A 478 20.23 -11.35 -5.30
CA LEU A 478 21.58 -11.48 -4.80
C LEU A 478 21.57 -11.04 -3.33
N GLU A 479 21.93 -11.93 -2.44
CA GLU A 479 22.00 -11.69 -0.99
C GLU A 479 23.46 -11.87 -0.55
N ASN A 480 24.04 -10.82 0.01
CA ASN A 480 25.41 -10.78 0.48
C ASN A 480 25.42 -10.34 1.96
N GLU A 481 26.23 -11.05 2.75
CA GLU A 481 26.48 -10.74 4.15
C GLU A 481 28.00 -10.65 4.37
N TYR A 482 28.42 -9.63 5.12
CA TYR A 482 29.81 -9.33 5.43
C TYR A 482 29.96 -9.20 6.94
N ARG A 483 31.04 -9.76 7.47
CA ARG A 483 31.37 -9.79 8.90
C ARG A 483 32.81 -9.35 9.12
N GLU A 484 33.18 -9.15 10.38
CA GLU A 484 34.57 -8.95 10.80
C GLU A 484 35.27 -7.86 9.99
N PHE A 485 34.62 -6.69 9.85
CA PHE A 485 35.24 -5.54 9.21
C PHE A 485 36.49 -5.13 9.98
N SER A 486 37.56 -4.79 9.26
CA SER A 486 38.79 -4.25 9.84
C SER A 486 38.64 -2.80 10.30
N ASP A 487 37.76 -2.04 9.64
CA ASP A 487 37.35 -0.67 9.96
C ASP A 487 35.86 -0.48 9.63
N GLY A 488 35.08 -0.04 10.60
CA GLY A 488 33.64 0.21 10.46
C GLY A 488 33.27 1.58 9.87
N ASN A 489 34.22 2.50 9.71
CA ASN A 489 33.94 3.88 9.32
C ASN A 489 33.35 4.00 7.90
N PHE A 490 33.69 3.09 7.00
CA PHE A 490 33.20 3.09 5.62
C PHE A 490 31.85 2.36 5.46
N GLY A 491 31.46 1.55 6.44
CA GLY A 491 30.23 0.76 6.38
C GLY A 491 30.16 -0.10 5.11
N LEU A 492 28.97 -0.17 4.52
CA LEU A 492 28.76 -0.87 3.24
C LEU A 492 29.26 -0.13 2.00
N ASN A 493 29.88 1.07 2.15
CA ASN A 493 30.47 1.78 1.01
C ASN A 493 31.78 1.12 0.57
N ASP A 494 32.47 0.46 1.49
CA ASP A 494 33.64 -0.37 1.16
C ASP A 494 33.52 -1.76 1.79
N VAL A 495 32.90 -2.67 1.08
CA VAL A 495 32.69 -4.07 1.52
C VAL A 495 33.98 -4.89 1.49
N SER A 496 35.06 -4.41 0.89
CA SER A 496 36.35 -5.09 0.87
C SER A 496 37.02 -5.11 2.24
N MET A 497 36.61 -4.24 3.14
CA MET A 497 37.06 -4.19 4.54
C MET A 497 36.46 -5.32 5.39
N GLY A 498 35.41 -6.01 4.93
CA GLY A 498 34.76 -7.10 5.63
C GLY A 498 34.98 -8.46 4.98
N ILE A 499 34.84 -9.51 5.77
CA ILE A 499 34.93 -10.91 5.29
C ILE A 499 33.55 -11.34 4.77
N PRO A 500 33.44 -11.79 3.50
CA PRO A 500 32.19 -12.33 2.97
C PRO A 500 31.76 -13.59 3.75
N ALA A 501 30.56 -13.55 4.34
CA ALA A 501 30.03 -14.65 5.14
C ALA A 501 28.90 -15.41 4.44
N VAL A 502 28.07 -14.72 3.65
CA VAL A 502 26.98 -15.31 2.89
C VAL A 502 26.96 -14.74 1.48
N TRP A 503 26.90 -15.63 0.49
CA TRP A 503 26.69 -15.27 -0.90
C TRP A 503 25.62 -16.19 -1.46
N LYS A 504 24.45 -15.63 -1.75
CA LYS A 504 23.34 -16.37 -2.34
C LYS A 504 22.85 -15.64 -3.57
N SER A 505 22.59 -16.39 -4.61
CA SER A 505 21.92 -15.88 -5.79
C SER A 505 20.77 -16.79 -6.18
N GLY A 506 19.73 -16.21 -6.74
CA GLY A 506 18.58 -16.96 -7.20
C GLY A 506 17.95 -16.27 -8.40
N LYS A 507 17.44 -17.09 -9.32
CA LYS A 507 16.69 -16.62 -10.48
C LYS A 507 15.40 -17.43 -10.60
N SER A 508 14.28 -16.74 -10.68
CA SER A 508 12.98 -17.35 -10.92
C SER A 508 12.34 -16.77 -12.17
N ARG A 509 11.60 -17.60 -12.90
CA ARG A 509 10.87 -17.22 -14.11
C ARG A 509 9.50 -17.85 -14.08
N ARG A 510 8.50 -17.14 -14.58
CA ARG A 510 7.17 -17.68 -14.82
C ARG A 510 6.56 -17.04 -16.06
N GLY A 511 5.72 -17.80 -16.74
CA GLY A 511 4.93 -17.32 -17.86
C GLY A 511 3.49 -17.77 -17.76
N ARG A 512 2.58 -16.95 -18.25
CA ARG A 512 1.15 -17.28 -18.37
C ARG A 512 0.65 -16.85 -19.74
N VAL A 513 -0.10 -17.74 -20.38
CA VAL A 513 -0.85 -17.46 -21.61
C VAL A 513 -2.32 -17.65 -21.33
N SER A 514 -3.14 -16.73 -21.76
CA SER A 514 -4.58 -16.72 -21.47
C SER A 514 -5.38 -16.44 -22.73
N TRP A 515 -6.50 -17.15 -22.87
CA TRP A 515 -7.54 -16.88 -23.84
C TRP A 515 -8.84 -16.62 -23.13
N PHE A 516 -9.57 -15.59 -23.51
CA PHE A 516 -10.81 -15.24 -22.86
C PHE A 516 -11.84 -14.70 -23.84
N THR A 517 -13.09 -14.96 -23.53
CA THR A 517 -14.23 -14.43 -24.29
C THR A 517 -15.31 -13.97 -23.30
N ARG A 518 -16.02 -12.92 -23.67
CA ARG A 518 -17.20 -12.42 -22.97
C ARG A 518 -18.28 -12.08 -23.98
N VAL A 519 -19.49 -12.49 -23.70
CA VAL A 519 -20.69 -12.08 -24.44
C VAL A 519 -21.63 -11.39 -23.48
N SER A 520 -22.10 -10.21 -23.87
CA SER A 520 -23.05 -9.42 -23.10
C SER A 520 -24.29 -9.14 -23.94
N TYR A 521 -25.43 -9.26 -23.31
CA TYR A 521 -26.72 -8.95 -23.90
C TYR A 521 -27.51 -8.05 -22.99
N ASN A 522 -28.09 -6.98 -23.53
CA ASN A 522 -28.95 -6.05 -22.83
C ASN A 522 -30.28 -5.92 -23.62
N TYR A 523 -31.38 -6.18 -22.95
CA TYR A 523 -32.73 -6.06 -23.49
C TYR A 523 -33.50 -4.94 -22.78
N LEU A 524 -33.96 -3.97 -23.57
CA LEU A 524 -34.74 -2.81 -23.12
C LEU A 524 -34.08 -1.97 -22.02
N ASP A 525 -32.76 -2.05 -21.87
CA ASP A 525 -32.03 -1.49 -20.71
C ASP A 525 -32.53 -2.01 -19.34
N ARG A 526 -33.28 -3.10 -19.30
CA ARG A 526 -33.87 -3.71 -18.09
C ARG A 526 -33.25 -5.05 -17.73
N TYR A 527 -33.02 -5.90 -18.73
CA TYR A 527 -32.53 -7.26 -18.53
C TYR A 527 -31.15 -7.38 -19.13
N LEU A 528 -30.15 -7.59 -18.26
CA LEU A 528 -28.76 -7.68 -18.66
C LEU A 528 -28.24 -9.09 -18.36
N VAL A 529 -27.54 -9.69 -19.31
CA VAL A 529 -26.92 -11.02 -19.14
C VAL A 529 -25.49 -10.94 -19.66
N ASN A 530 -24.54 -11.49 -18.87
CA ASN A 530 -23.16 -11.63 -19.26
C ASN A 530 -22.71 -13.07 -19.08
N ALA A 531 -21.96 -13.59 -20.04
CA ALA A 531 -21.26 -14.88 -19.94
C ALA A 531 -19.79 -14.66 -20.27
N THR A 532 -18.89 -15.24 -19.49
CA THR A 532 -17.43 -15.16 -19.68
C THR A 532 -16.83 -16.55 -19.57
N LEU A 533 -15.90 -16.85 -20.44
CA LEU A 533 -15.04 -18.04 -20.35
C LEU A 533 -13.59 -17.60 -20.49
N ARG A 534 -12.75 -18.01 -19.57
CA ARG A 534 -11.30 -17.81 -19.63
C ARG A 534 -10.56 -19.13 -19.45
N GLY A 535 -9.53 -19.34 -20.22
CA GLY A 535 -8.55 -20.41 -20.05
C GLY A 535 -7.17 -19.81 -19.80
N ASP A 536 -6.50 -20.19 -18.71
CA ASP A 536 -5.15 -19.78 -18.34
C ASP A 536 -4.21 -20.97 -18.34
N GLY A 537 -3.12 -20.86 -19.09
CA GLY A 537 -1.99 -21.80 -19.07
C GLY A 537 -0.83 -21.19 -18.30
N SER A 538 -0.45 -21.77 -17.16
CA SER A 538 0.63 -21.29 -16.29
C SER A 538 1.82 -22.25 -16.26
N SER A 539 3.03 -21.70 -16.40
CA SER A 539 4.28 -22.45 -16.31
C SER A 539 4.65 -22.94 -14.90
N LYS A 540 3.90 -22.54 -13.88
CA LYS A 540 4.08 -23.00 -12.49
C LYS A 540 3.61 -24.43 -12.28
N PHE A 541 2.65 -24.90 -13.09
CA PHE A 541 2.08 -26.22 -12.95
C PHE A 541 2.80 -27.26 -13.81
N ALA A 542 2.78 -28.50 -13.35
CA ALA A 542 3.41 -29.61 -14.03
C ALA A 542 2.82 -29.83 -15.45
N LYS A 543 3.65 -30.37 -16.34
CA LYS A 543 3.23 -30.71 -17.70
C LYS A 543 1.97 -31.60 -17.66
N GLY A 544 0.96 -31.24 -18.42
CA GLY A 544 -0.36 -31.91 -18.44
C GLY A 544 -1.42 -31.23 -17.57
N ASN A 545 -1.05 -30.46 -16.53
CA ASN A 545 -1.96 -29.76 -15.61
C ASN A 545 -1.81 -28.24 -15.69
N GLN A 546 -1.25 -27.71 -16.76
CA GLN A 546 -0.91 -26.29 -16.90
C GLN A 546 -2.13 -25.38 -17.14
N TRP A 547 -3.24 -25.95 -17.65
CA TRP A 547 -4.41 -25.19 -18.06
C TRP A 547 -5.53 -25.27 -17.01
N GLY A 548 -6.05 -24.10 -16.65
CA GLY A 548 -7.27 -23.95 -15.84
C GLY A 548 -8.34 -23.18 -16.63
N TYR A 549 -9.62 -23.55 -16.46
CA TYR A 549 -10.75 -22.92 -17.13
C TYR A 549 -11.69 -22.28 -16.11
N PHE A 550 -12.10 -21.06 -16.38
CA PHE A 550 -12.85 -20.20 -15.46
C PHE A 550 -14.13 -19.68 -16.16
N PRO A 551 -15.21 -20.49 -16.18
CA PRO A 551 -16.52 -20.04 -16.65
C PRO A 551 -17.19 -19.13 -15.64
N SER A 552 -17.95 -18.13 -16.12
CA SER A 552 -18.85 -17.34 -15.29
C SER A 552 -20.06 -16.86 -16.08
N ALA A 553 -21.17 -16.66 -15.37
CA ALA A 553 -22.38 -16.05 -15.90
C ALA A 553 -22.98 -15.11 -14.85
N SER A 554 -23.59 -14.02 -15.31
CA SER A 554 -24.34 -13.10 -14.45
C SER A 554 -25.54 -12.53 -15.17
N ALA A 555 -26.60 -12.29 -14.41
CA ALA A 555 -27.80 -11.63 -14.89
C ALA A 555 -28.19 -10.50 -13.96
N ALA A 556 -28.75 -9.44 -14.51
CA ALA A 556 -29.28 -8.33 -13.75
C ALA A 556 -30.65 -7.93 -14.29
N TRP A 557 -31.56 -7.65 -13.37
CA TRP A 557 -32.86 -7.08 -13.65
C TRP A 557 -32.97 -5.68 -13.04
N ARG A 558 -33.11 -4.68 -13.90
CA ARG A 558 -33.23 -3.29 -13.49
C ARG A 558 -34.71 -2.97 -13.26
N ILE A 559 -35.15 -3.20 -12.02
CA ILE A 559 -36.56 -3.08 -11.60
C ILE A 559 -37.03 -1.62 -11.73
N SER A 560 -36.15 -0.64 -11.45
CA SER A 560 -36.48 0.79 -11.56
C SER A 560 -36.88 1.24 -12.97
N GLU A 561 -36.49 0.50 -14.02
CA GLU A 561 -36.86 0.83 -15.40
C GLU A 561 -38.14 0.14 -15.88
N GLU A 562 -38.79 -0.65 -15.02
CA GLU A 562 -40.05 -1.28 -15.36
C GLU A 562 -41.22 -0.27 -15.36
N PRO A 563 -42.23 -0.43 -16.24
CA PRO A 563 -43.36 0.50 -16.32
C PRO A 563 -44.12 0.64 -15.00
N PHE A 564 -44.18 -0.41 -14.18
CA PHE A 564 -44.87 -0.34 -12.88
C PHE A 564 -44.13 0.47 -11.83
N MET A 565 -42.86 0.81 -12.07
CA MET A 565 -42.03 1.64 -11.19
C MET A 565 -42.02 3.13 -11.58
N GLU A 566 -42.70 3.52 -12.65
CA GLU A 566 -42.66 4.89 -13.18
C GLU A 566 -43.07 5.94 -12.14
N GLY A 567 -44.08 5.64 -11.30
CA GLY A 567 -44.52 6.51 -10.21
C GLY A 567 -43.60 6.56 -8.98
N LEU A 568 -42.54 5.73 -8.94
CA LEU A 568 -41.58 5.61 -7.83
C LEU A 568 -40.16 6.07 -8.23
N LYS A 569 -39.97 6.60 -9.43
CA LYS A 569 -38.65 7.05 -9.93
C LYS A 569 -38.03 8.18 -9.09
N ASP A 570 -38.85 9.01 -8.47
CA ASP A 570 -38.34 10.05 -7.56
C ASP A 570 -37.80 9.51 -6.22
N ILE A 571 -38.13 8.25 -5.89
CA ILE A 571 -37.70 7.59 -4.65
C ILE A 571 -36.57 6.61 -4.91
N PHE A 572 -36.63 5.89 -6.05
CA PHE A 572 -35.69 4.85 -6.43
C PHE A 572 -35.01 5.17 -7.76
N ASP A 573 -33.86 5.82 -7.73
CA ASP A 573 -33.09 6.14 -8.93
C ASP A 573 -32.60 4.91 -9.67
N ASN A 574 -32.13 3.91 -8.94
CA ASN A 574 -31.60 2.66 -9.52
C ASN A 574 -31.80 1.48 -8.57
N TRP A 575 -32.89 0.74 -8.80
CA TRP A 575 -33.15 -0.50 -8.10
C TRP A 575 -32.89 -1.69 -9.03
N GLN A 576 -31.87 -2.50 -8.70
CA GLN A 576 -31.42 -3.58 -9.56
C GLN A 576 -31.20 -4.86 -8.75
N LEU A 577 -31.78 -5.96 -9.18
CA LEU A 577 -31.49 -7.31 -8.70
C LEU A 577 -30.39 -7.94 -9.56
N ARG A 578 -29.36 -8.50 -8.92
CA ARG A 578 -28.21 -9.13 -9.59
C ARG A 578 -28.00 -10.54 -9.07
N VAL A 579 -27.76 -11.48 -9.98
CA VAL A 579 -27.36 -12.86 -9.68
C VAL A 579 -26.15 -13.20 -10.53
N GLY A 580 -25.15 -13.80 -9.92
CA GLY A 580 -23.93 -14.19 -10.64
C GLY A 580 -23.33 -15.47 -10.08
N TYR A 581 -22.79 -16.27 -10.97
CA TYR A 581 -21.99 -17.46 -10.66
C TYR A 581 -20.69 -17.40 -11.44
N GLY A 582 -19.61 -17.82 -10.85
CA GLY A 582 -18.33 -17.88 -11.54
C GLY A 582 -17.29 -18.66 -10.75
N THR A 583 -16.28 -19.12 -11.48
CA THR A 583 -15.10 -19.76 -10.90
C THR A 583 -13.89 -18.86 -11.10
N ALA A 584 -13.02 -18.82 -10.12
CA ALA A 584 -11.75 -18.12 -10.17
C ALA A 584 -10.65 -19.01 -9.57
N GLY A 585 -9.44 -18.90 -10.07
CA GLY A 585 -8.29 -19.66 -9.62
C GLY A 585 -7.28 -18.81 -8.87
N ASN A 586 -6.29 -19.47 -8.27
CA ASN A 586 -5.14 -18.83 -7.63
C ASN A 586 -3.86 -19.52 -8.13
N ASP A 587 -3.03 -18.80 -8.91
CA ASP A 587 -1.72 -19.24 -9.40
C ASP A 587 -0.56 -18.50 -8.72
N ASN A 588 -0.80 -17.89 -7.54
CA ASN A 588 0.19 -17.14 -6.76
C ASN A 588 1.12 -18.03 -5.92
#